data_ce3e490a07a2c4cd1dce91d5a761b514
#
_entry.id   ce3e490a07a2c4cd1dce91d5a761b514
#
_cell.length_a   1.000
_cell.length_b   1.000
_cell.length_c   1.000
_cell.angle_alpha   90.00
_cell.angle_beta   90.00
_cell.angle_gamma   90.00
#
_symmetry.space_group_name_H-M   'P 1'
#
loop_
_entity.id
_entity.type
_entity.pdbx_description
1 polymer ?
#
loop_
_entity_poly.entity_id
_entity_poly.type
_entity_poly.pdbx_seq_one_letter_code
_entity_poly.pdbx_strand_id
1 'polypeptide(L)'
;MTVIILSSTDGNKTPYDLWFPNAKENIILFCPVEKEHTFISQHFLLIEAFENYMDNVEVETKAIQLSKKYNITNVLSISEFDVVRSARLREILNCPGQLLMSAESYRNKIL
;
A
#
# COMPACT_ATOMS: atom_id res chain seq x y z
N MET A 1 -0.69 2.80 14.99
CA MET A 1 0.20 2.43 13.87
C MET A 1 -0.63 2.13 12.64
N THR A 2 -0.33 2.76 11.54
CA THR A 2 -1.10 2.58 10.31
C THR A 2 -0.17 2.26 9.15
N VAL A 3 -0.57 1.29 8.32
CA VAL A 3 0.23 0.82 7.19
C VAL A 3 -0.55 1.07 5.91
N ILE A 4 0.10 1.65 4.90
CA ILE A 4 -0.47 1.76 3.56
C ILE A 4 0.04 0.59 2.73
N ILE A 5 -0.88 -0.12 2.09
CA ILE A 5 -0.51 -1.18 1.14
C ILE A 5 -0.89 -0.72 -0.25
N LEU A 6 0.10 -0.72 -1.15
CA LEU A 6 -0.13 -0.43 -2.56
C LEU A 6 -0.34 -1.75 -3.29
N SER A 7 -1.51 -1.92 -3.89
CA SER A 7 -1.85 -3.19 -4.52
C SER A 7 -2.42 -2.98 -5.91
N SER A 8 -1.71 -3.46 -6.92
CA SER A 8 -2.19 -3.47 -8.29
C SER A 8 -2.78 -4.84 -8.68
N THR A 9 -2.89 -5.76 -7.73
CA THR A 9 -3.38 -7.13 -7.98
C THR A 9 -4.79 -7.34 -7.43
N ASP A 10 -5.41 -8.45 -7.84
CA ASP A 10 -6.73 -8.83 -7.32
C ASP A 10 -6.65 -9.23 -5.85
N GLY A 11 -7.69 -8.94 -5.09
CA GLY A 11 -7.77 -9.37 -3.71
C GLY A 11 -7.75 -10.88 -3.54
N ASN A 12 -8.18 -11.60 -4.56
CA ASN A 12 -8.14 -13.07 -4.54
C ASN A 12 -6.71 -13.60 -4.55
N LYS A 13 -5.80 -12.87 -5.18
CA LYS A 13 -4.39 -13.27 -5.26
C LYS A 13 -3.58 -12.75 -4.08
N THR A 14 -4.01 -11.65 -3.50
CA THR A 14 -3.31 -11.02 -2.38
C THR A 14 -4.30 -10.71 -1.27
N PRO A 15 -4.74 -11.72 -0.51
CA PRO A 15 -5.71 -11.50 0.56
C PRO A 15 -5.03 -10.90 1.79
N TYR A 16 -4.73 -9.61 1.72
CA TYR A 16 -4.00 -8.91 2.80
C TYR A 16 -4.72 -8.99 4.13
N ASP A 17 -6.05 -9.01 4.10
CA ASP A 17 -6.85 -9.11 5.32
C ASP A 17 -6.64 -10.42 6.06
N LEU A 18 -6.22 -11.47 5.34
CA LEU A 18 -5.90 -12.77 5.94
C LEU A 18 -4.43 -12.84 6.36
N TRP A 19 -3.57 -12.11 5.68
CA TRP A 19 -2.13 -12.13 5.95
C TRP A 19 -1.73 -11.25 7.13
N PHE A 20 -2.50 -10.19 7.39
CA PHE A 20 -2.16 -9.24 8.44
C PHE A 20 -3.25 -9.22 9.50
N PRO A 21 -2.92 -9.52 10.76
CA PRO A 21 -3.87 -9.35 11.85
C PRO A 21 -4.18 -7.87 12.04
N ASN A 22 -5.41 -7.58 12.43
CA ASN A 22 -5.83 -6.21 12.68
C ASN A 22 -5.83 -5.32 11.45
N ALA A 23 -6.03 -5.90 10.25
CA ALA A 23 -6.10 -5.13 9.02
C ALA A 23 -7.20 -4.07 9.10
N LYS A 24 -8.31 -4.42 9.70
CA LYS A 24 -9.44 -3.50 9.85
C LYS A 24 -9.07 -2.24 10.64
N GLU A 25 -8.12 -2.35 11.54
CA GLU A 25 -7.74 -1.23 12.39
C GLU A 25 -6.51 -0.49 11.88
N ASN A 26 -5.66 -1.16 11.10
CA ASN A 26 -4.34 -0.65 10.81
C ASN A 26 -4.00 -0.52 9.33
N ILE A 27 -4.76 -1.12 8.42
CA ILE A 27 -4.39 -1.18 7.01
C ILE A 27 -5.22 -0.24 6.16
N ILE A 28 -4.55 0.66 5.45
CA ILE A 28 -5.15 1.46 4.39
C ILE A 28 -4.69 0.85 3.07
N LEU A 29 -5.64 0.45 2.24
CA LEU A 29 -5.35 -0.20 0.97
C LEU A 29 -5.53 0.77 -0.18
N PHE A 30 -4.51 0.88 -1.05
CA PHE A 30 -4.59 1.66 -2.28
C PHE A 30 -4.63 0.68 -3.44
N CYS A 31 -5.60 0.81 -4.33
CA CYS A 31 -5.74 -0.12 -5.45
C CYS A 31 -6.34 0.57 -6.67
N PRO A 32 -6.23 -0.05 -7.86
CA PRO A 32 -6.95 0.43 -9.03
C PRO A 32 -8.44 0.28 -8.82
N VAL A 33 -9.23 1.19 -9.38
CA VAL A 33 -10.67 1.14 -9.26
C VAL A 33 -11.24 -0.16 -9.84
N GLU A 34 -10.58 -0.73 -10.86
CA GLU A 34 -11.00 -1.98 -11.47
C GLU A 34 -10.86 -3.18 -10.52
N LYS A 35 -10.02 -3.06 -9.50
CA LYS A 35 -9.76 -4.14 -8.55
C LYS A 35 -10.45 -3.96 -7.22
N GLU A 36 -11.08 -2.81 -7.00
CA GLU A 36 -11.69 -2.49 -5.72
C GLU A 36 -12.69 -3.54 -5.27
N HIS A 37 -13.49 -4.06 -6.20
CA HIS A 37 -14.53 -5.04 -5.88
C HIS A 37 -13.97 -6.39 -5.41
N THR A 38 -12.67 -6.64 -5.62
CA THR A 38 -12.05 -7.88 -5.17
C THR A 38 -11.63 -7.84 -3.70
N PHE A 39 -11.77 -6.69 -3.06
CA PHE A 39 -11.45 -6.52 -1.65
C PHE A 39 -12.71 -6.23 -0.86
N ILE A 40 -12.74 -6.70 0.38
CA ILE A 40 -13.88 -6.49 1.28
C ILE A 40 -13.57 -5.28 2.14
N SER A 41 -14.29 -4.17 1.92
CA SER A 41 -13.97 -2.90 2.58
C SER A 41 -14.06 -2.97 4.10
N GLN A 42 -14.94 -3.80 4.65
CA GLN A 42 -15.06 -3.94 6.09
C GLN A 42 -13.85 -4.60 6.75
N HIS A 43 -12.99 -5.23 5.95
CA HIS A 43 -11.81 -5.91 6.46
C HIS A 43 -10.58 -5.00 6.55
N PHE A 44 -10.72 -3.75 6.12
CA PHE A 44 -9.61 -2.78 6.11
C PHE A 44 -10.04 -1.49 6.81
N LEU A 45 -9.06 -0.75 7.29
CA LEU A 45 -9.33 0.56 7.88
C LEU A 45 -9.94 1.49 6.82
N LEU A 46 -9.39 1.46 5.62
CA LEU A 46 -9.82 2.30 4.53
C LEU A 46 -9.35 1.69 3.22
N ILE A 47 -10.18 1.79 2.18
CA ILE A 47 -9.76 1.42 0.82
C ILE A 47 -9.90 2.66 -0.05
N GLU A 48 -8.82 3.04 -0.72
CA GLU A 48 -8.81 4.13 -1.68
C GLU A 48 -8.57 3.56 -3.06
N ALA A 49 -9.51 3.78 -3.96
CA ALA A 49 -9.42 3.29 -5.34
C ALA A 49 -9.10 4.45 -6.27
N PHE A 50 -8.26 4.20 -7.26
CA PHE A 50 -7.78 5.24 -8.18
C PHE A 50 -7.99 4.82 -9.63
N GLU A 51 -8.47 5.76 -10.44
CA GLU A 51 -8.52 5.55 -11.88
C GLU A 51 -7.11 5.74 -12.43
N ASN A 52 -6.78 4.99 -13.47
CA ASN A 52 -5.43 5.04 -14.07
C ASN A 52 -4.35 4.90 -13.01
N TYR A 53 -4.53 3.94 -12.13
CA TYR A 53 -3.72 3.77 -10.93
C TYR A 53 -2.21 3.85 -11.21
N MET A 54 -1.76 3.24 -12.30
CA MET A 54 -0.33 3.17 -12.59
C MET A 54 0.29 4.54 -12.85
N ASP A 55 -0.46 5.45 -13.46
CA ASP A 55 0.05 6.77 -13.85
C ASP A 55 -0.56 7.90 -13.03
N ASN A 56 -1.33 7.58 -12.01
CA ASN A 56 -2.08 8.59 -11.26
C ASN A 56 -1.25 9.17 -10.12
N VAL A 57 -0.87 10.44 -10.25
CA VAL A 57 -0.09 11.12 -9.20
C VAL A 57 -0.91 11.37 -7.94
N GLU A 58 -2.23 11.24 -8.01
CA GLU A 58 -3.07 11.39 -6.82
C GLU A 58 -2.81 10.32 -5.78
N VAL A 59 -2.23 9.19 -6.18
CA VAL A 59 -1.85 8.15 -5.22
C VAL A 59 -0.90 8.73 -4.18
N GLU A 60 0.13 9.44 -4.63
CA GLU A 60 1.09 10.07 -3.72
C GLU A 60 0.45 11.18 -2.93
N THR A 61 -0.36 12.01 -3.59
CA THR A 61 -1.04 13.13 -2.93
C THR A 61 -1.97 12.62 -1.82
N LYS A 62 -2.71 11.56 -2.10
CA LYS A 62 -3.62 10.99 -1.11
C LYS A 62 -2.85 10.43 0.08
N ALA A 63 -1.73 9.78 -0.19
CA ALA A 63 -0.90 9.23 0.88
C ALA A 63 -0.42 10.36 1.81
N ILE A 64 0.01 11.48 1.23
CA ILE A 64 0.44 12.62 2.03
C ILE A 64 -0.71 13.17 2.85
N GLN A 65 -1.88 13.28 2.28
CA GLN A 65 -3.06 13.77 3.00
C GLN A 65 -3.40 12.85 4.17
N LEU A 66 -3.36 11.55 3.95
CA LEU A 66 -3.68 10.58 4.99
C LEU A 66 -2.62 10.56 6.09
N SER A 67 -1.38 10.89 5.77
CA SER A 67 -0.31 10.92 6.78
C SER A 67 -0.54 12.02 7.80
N LYS A 68 -1.34 13.01 7.48
CA LYS A 68 -1.68 14.08 8.42
C LYS A 68 -2.78 13.67 9.39
N LYS A 69 -3.55 12.65 9.01
CA LYS A 69 -4.67 12.17 9.82
C LYS A 69 -4.32 10.90 10.58
N TYR A 70 -3.51 10.04 9.98
CA TYR A 70 -3.10 8.76 10.55
C TYR A 70 -1.60 8.74 10.73
N ASN A 71 -1.14 8.03 11.74
CA ASN A 71 0.29 7.85 11.94
C ASN A 71 0.80 6.73 11.03
N ILE A 72 1.14 7.10 9.79
CA ILE A 72 1.61 6.13 8.78
C ILE A 72 3.03 5.73 9.14
N THR A 73 3.21 4.47 9.49
CA THR A 73 4.52 3.96 9.86
C THR A 73 5.15 3.12 8.76
N ASN A 74 4.34 2.57 7.87
CA ASN A 74 4.82 1.65 6.85
C ASN A 74 4.10 1.87 5.54
N VAL A 75 4.83 1.63 4.43
CA VAL A 75 4.22 1.54 3.10
C VAL A 75 4.74 0.25 2.48
N LEU A 76 3.84 -0.66 2.17
CA LEU A 76 4.19 -1.98 1.66
C LEU A 76 3.64 -2.20 0.27
N SER A 77 4.31 -3.06 -0.49
CA SER A 77 3.83 -3.49 -1.80
C SER A 77 4.38 -4.87 -2.10
N ILE A 78 3.65 -5.63 -2.91
CA ILE A 78 4.09 -6.95 -3.35
C ILE A 78 4.37 -6.94 -4.84
N SER A 79 3.58 -6.20 -5.61
CA SER A 79 3.76 -6.09 -7.03
C SER A 79 5.06 -5.35 -7.35
N GLU A 80 5.80 -5.87 -8.32
CA GLU A 80 7.05 -5.23 -8.73
C GLU A 80 6.81 -3.81 -9.24
N PHE A 81 5.68 -3.57 -9.88
CA PHE A 81 5.32 -2.23 -10.30
C PHE A 81 5.23 -1.28 -9.11
N ASP A 82 4.64 -1.72 -8.01
CA ASP A 82 4.41 -0.88 -6.85
C ASP A 82 5.65 -0.68 -5.99
N VAL A 83 6.69 -1.49 -6.18
CA VAL A 83 7.88 -1.43 -5.33
C VAL A 83 8.55 -0.07 -5.40
N VAL A 84 8.71 0.48 -6.59
CA VAL A 84 9.34 1.79 -6.76
C VAL A 84 8.50 2.89 -6.14
N ARG A 85 7.18 2.83 -6.36
CA ARG A 85 6.27 3.81 -5.80
C ARG A 85 6.26 3.76 -4.27
N SER A 86 6.27 2.55 -3.70
CA SER A 86 6.27 2.42 -2.25
C SER A 86 7.56 2.95 -1.64
N ALA A 87 8.69 2.73 -2.29
CA ALA A 87 9.96 3.27 -1.83
C ALA A 87 9.94 4.80 -1.84
N ARG A 88 9.40 5.39 -2.89
CA ARG A 88 9.27 6.84 -2.98
C ARG A 88 8.37 7.39 -1.89
N LEU A 89 7.25 6.72 -1.63
CA LEU A 89 6.34 7.17 -0.59
C LEU A 89 6.96 7.07 0.80
N ARG A 90 7.75 6.04 1.06
CA ARG A 90 8.43 5.94 2.35
C ARG A 90 9.37 7.11 2.58
N GLU A 91 10.06 7.57 1.54
CA GLU A 91 10.91 8.75 1.67
C GLU A 91 10.06 9.99 1.92
N ILE A 92 8.99 10.18 1.16
CA ILE A 92 8.14 11.35 1.30
C ILE A 92 7.50 11.40 2.68
N LEU A 93 7.06 10.26 3.20
CA LEU A 93 6.38 10.20 4.49
C LEU A 93 7.34 10.01 5.65
N ASN A 94 8.62 9.88 5.37
CA ASN A 94 9.66 9.70 6.39
C ASN A 94 9.39 8.48 7.27
N CYS A 95 9.03 7.36 6.64
CA CYS A 95 8.78 6.12 7.35
C CYS A 95 10.08 5.44 7.79
N PRO A 96 10.03 4.60 8.82
CA PRO A 96 11.22 3.90 9.31
C PRO A 96 11.92 3.08 8.23
N GLY A 97 13.25 2.99 8.34
CA GLY A 97 14.09 2.40 7.32
C GLY A 97 13.93 0.92 7.08
N GLN A 98 13.38 0.19 8.03
CA GLN A 98 13.19 -1.25 7.85
C GLN A 98 12.32 -1.57 6.63
N LEU A 99 11.52 -0.61 6.20
CA LEU A 99 10.66 -0.79 5.06
C LEU A 99 11.38 -0.65 3.76
N LEU A 100 12.40 0.18 3.78
CA LEU A 100 13.31 0.26 2.66
C LEU A 100 13.90 -1.11 2.40
N MET A 101 14.25 -1.81 3.48
CA MET A 101 14.78 -3.17 3.37
C MET A 101 13.79 -4.11 2.71
N SER A 102 12.52 -3.97 3.01
CA SER A 102 11.50 -4.83 2.41
C SER A 102 11.49 -4.72 0.90
N ALA A 103 11.55 -3.50 0.37
CA ALA A 103 11.56 -3.30 -1.07
C ALA A 103 12.85 -3.80 -1.69
N GLU A 104 13.97 -3.47 -1.10
CA GLU A 104 15.26 -3.84 -1.66
C GLU A 104 15.54 -5.33 -1.53
N SER A 105 15.19 -5.94 -0.41
CA SER A 105 15.37 -7.36 -0.23
C SER A 105 14.57 -8.15 -1.23
N TYR A 106 13.36 -7.72 -1.50
CA TYR A 106 12.50 -8.37 -2.48
C TYR A 106 13.13 -8.33 -3.87
N ARG A 107 13.69 -7.19 -4.24
CA ARG A 107 14.33 -7.06 -5.55
C ARG A 107 15.64 -7.84 -5.63
N ASN A 108 16.39 -7.86 -4.56
CA ASN A 108 17.65 -8.58 -4.54
C ASN A 108 17.48 -10.09 -4.65
N LYS A 109 16.37 -10.61 -4.20
CA LYS A 109 16.10 -12.03 -4.32
C LYS A 109 15.91 -12.46 -5.76
N ILE A 110 15.61 -11.54 -6.62
CA ILE A 110 15.42 -11.81 -8.03
C ILE A 110 16.78 -11.90 -8.75
N LEU A 111 17.77 -11.26 -8.19
CA LEU A 111 19.09 -11.27 -8.73
C LEU A 111 19.82 -12.57 -8.41
#